data_85162b5b601fd76d66e1372c3ecae91e
#
_entry.id   85162b5b601fd76d66e1372c3ecae91e
#
_cell.length_a   1.000
_cell.length_b   1.000
_cell.length_c   1.000
_cell.angle_alpha   90.00
_cell.angle_beta   90.00
_cell.angle_gamma   90.00
#
_symmetry.space_group_name_H-M   'P 1'
#
loop_
_entity.id
_entity.type
_entity.pdbx_description
1 polymer ?
#
loop_
_entity_poly.entity_id
_entity_poly.type
_entity_poly.pdbx_seq_one_letter_code
_entity_poly.pdbx_strand_id
1 'polypeptide(L)'
;VPVLELDDGTYIAECTAITEYIDTTFAGPSLTGIEAKERAVINMMQKRAESMVLDAVASYFHHATDGLGPALETYQNVAWGAKQGEKAHQGFVYFNTVLANSAYVAGEQFTVADITLYAGLVFAGFAQIVIPSELSHLIAWQQKVAQRPSIAK
;
A
#
# COMPACT_ATOMS: atom_id res chain seq x y z
N VAL A 1 -2.38 14.68 -5.42
CA VAL A 1 -3.71 14.24 -4.99
C VAL A 1 -3.54 12.94 -4.24
N PRO A 2 -4.13 12.83 -3.05
CA PRO A 2 -5.06 13.77 -2.41
C PRO A 2 -4.38 14.96 -1.73
N VAL A 3 -5.19 15.98 -1.39
CA VAL A 3 -4.79 17.12 -0.55
C VAL A 3 -5.91 17.35 0.46
N LEU A 4 -5.55 17.52 1.72
CA LEU A 4 -6.44 17.89 2.82
C LEU A 4 -6.31 19.40 3.07
N GLU A 5 -7.43 20.12 3.04
CA GLU A 5 -7.52 21.53 3.46
C GLU A 5 -8.09 21.58 4.88
N LEU A 6 -7.43 22.33 5.75
CA LEU A 6 -7.86 22.58 7.12
C LEU A 6 -8.66 23.89 7.21
N ASP A 7 -9.42 24.06 8.30
CA ASP A 7 -10.28 25.24 8.53
C ASP A 7 -9.50 26.57 8.58
N ASP A 8 -8.21 26.53 8.91
CA ASP A 8 -7.32 27.70 8.94
C ASP A 8 -6.68 28.01 7.57
N GLY A 9 -7.02 27.24 6.51
CA GLY A 9 -6.48 27.40 5.18
C GLY A 9 -5.15 26.67 4.94
N THR A 10 -4.65 25.88 5.90
CA THR A 10 -3.45 25.04 5.71
C THR A 10 -3.76 23.87 4.79
N TYR A 11 -2.87 23.56 3.84
CA TYR A 11 -2.95 22.40 2.96
C TYR A 11 -1.93 21.35 3.36
N ILE A 12 -2.39 20.11 3.56
CA ILE A 12 -1.55 18.93 3.80
C ILE A 12 -1.65 18.02 2.58
N ALA A 13 -0.55 17.77 1.90
CA ALA A 13 -0.42 16.81 0.83
C ALA A 13 0.25 15.52 1.33
N GLU A 14 0.33 14.52 0.46
CA GLU A 14 0.87 13.18 0.72
C GLU A 14 0.01 12.32 1.66
N CYS A 15 -0.39 11.14 1.19
CA CYS A 15 -1.25 10.22 1.94
C CYS A 15 -0.72 9.91 3.34
N THR A 16 0.60 9.77 3.49
CA THR A 16 1.22 9.49 4.79
C THR A 16 1.03 10.63 5.78
N ALA A 17 1.24 11.88 5.33
CA ALA A 17 1.07 13.08 6.17
C ALA A 17 -0.40 13.30 6.53
N ILE A 18 -1.30 13.13 5.57
CA ILE A 18 -2.75 13.24 5.80
C ILE A 18 -3.22 12.19 6.81
N THR A 19 -2.78 10.93 6.65
CA THR A 19 -3.14 9.85 7.57
C THR A 19 -2.64 10.10 8.98
N GLU A 20 -1.41 10.58 9.13
CA GLU A 20 -0.83 10.94 10.42
C GLU A 20 -1.63 12.06 11.10
N TYR A 21 -2.01 13.09 10.35
CA TYR A 21 -2.84 14.18 10.87
C TYR A 21 -4.22 13.69 11.32
N ILE A 22 -4.89 12.88 10.50
CA ILE A 22 -6.22 12.34 10.81
C ILE A 22 -6.16 11.45 12.07
N ASP A 23 -5.20 10.52 12.11
CA ASP A 23 -5.07 9.56 13.21
C ASP A 23 -4.74 10.22 14.56
N THR A 24 -4.00 11.34 14.54
CA THR A 24 -3.64 12.08 15.75
C THR A 24 -4.67 13.12 16.19
N THR A 25 -5.54 13.57 15.26
CA THR A 25 -6.50 14.64 15.52
C THR A 25 -7.87 14.10 15.93
N PHE A 26 -8.30 12.99 15.34
CA PHE A 26 -9.65 12.45 15.55
C PHE A 26 -9.64 11.24 16.49
N ALA A 27 -10.69 11.13 17.30
CA ALA A 27 -10.86 9.98 18.21
C ALA A 27 -11.09 8.69 17.42
N GLY A 28 -10.39 7.62 17.83
CA GLY A 28 -10.50 6.29 17.21
C GLY A 28 -9.35 5.38 17.63
N PRO A 29 -9.30 4.16 17.11
CA PRO A 29 -8.13 3.30 17.30
C PRO A 29 -6.94 3.91 16.54
N SER A 30 -5.79 4.05 17.20
CA SER A 30 -4.59 4.53 16.51
C SER A 30 -4.12 3.54 15.45
N LEU A 31 -4.01 4.01 14.21
CA LEU A 31 -3.49 3.24 13.08
C LEU A 31 -2.04 3.56 12.75
N THR A 32 -1.50 4.66 13.29
CA THR A 32 -0.10 5.09 13.13
C THR A 32 0.78 4.75 14.35
N GLY A 33 0.16 4.23 15.41
CA GLY A 33 0.81 3.87 16.67
C GLY A 33 0.90 5.03 17.67
N ILE A 34 1.07 4.68 18.95
CA ILE A 34 1.12 5.63 20.06
C ILE A 34 2.56 5.81 20.53
N GLU A 35 3.24 4.72 20.84
CA GLU A 35 4.60 4.73 21.36
C GLU A 35 5.63 4.94 20.24
N ALA A 36 6.72 5.62 20.55
CA ALA A 36 7.75 5.98 19.55
C ALA A 36 8.28 4.76 18.76
N LYS A 37 8.51 3.64 19.42
CA LYS A 37 8.97 2.41 18.78
C LYS A 37 7.90 1.83 17.85
N GLU A 38 6.66 1.78 18.31
CA GLU A 38 5.51 1.30 17.54
C GLU A 38 5.32 2.14 16.27
N ARG A 39 5.26 3.46 16.41
CA ARG A 39 5.17 4.41 15.29
C ARG A 39 6.29 4.22 14.27
N ALA A 40 7.52 4.04 14.74
CA ALA A 40 8.67 3.81 13.86
C ALA A 40 8.55 2.49 13.08
N VAL A 41 8.08 1.41 13.71
CA VAL A 41 7.86 0.12 13.06
C VAL A 41 6.74 0.21 12.02
N ILE A 42 5.60 0.81 12.38
CA ILE A 42 4.46 0.99 11.48
C ILE A 42 4.87 1.82 10.26
N ASN A 43 5.53 2.96 10.48
CA ASN A 43 6.01 3.83 9.40
C ASN A 43 7.01 3.10 8.47
N MET A 44 7.97 2.36 9.04
CA MET A 44 8.89 1.55 8.26
C MET A 44 8.17 0.52 7.38
N MET A 45 7.19 -0.19 7.94
CA MET A 45 6.45 -1.21 7.21
C MET A 45 5.51 -0.61 6.17
N GLN A 46 4.88 0.53 6.46
CA GLN A 46 4.11 1.31 5.50
C GLN A 46 4.98 1.74 4.31
N LYS A 47 6.18 2.29 4.58
CA LYS A 47 7.09 2.73 3.52
C LYS A 47 7.60 1.55 2.67
N ARG A 48 7.78 0.38 3.27
CA ARG A 48 8.11 -0.84 2.51
C ARG A 48 6.93 -1.28 1.63
N ALA A 49 5.70 -1.28 2.15
CA ALA A 49 4.49 -1.61 1.38
C ALA A 49 4.32 -0.64 0.19
N GLU A 50 4.50 0.65 0.43
CA GLU A 50 4.48 1.67 -0.61
C GLU A 50 5.55 1.40 -1.68
N SER A 51 6.82 1.40 -1.29
CA SER A 51 7.91 1.35 -2.26
C SER A 51 8.08 0.00 -2.97
N MET A 52 7.81 -1.13 -2.28
CA MET A 52 8.00 -2.47 -2.85
C MET A 52 6.78 -2.98 -3.61
N VAL A 53 5.57 -2.50 -3.28
CA VAL A 53 4.33 -2.98 -3.88
C VAL A 53 3.61 -1.85 -4.61
N LEU A 54 3.09 -0.84 -3.91
CA LEU A 54 2.21 0.17 -4.49
C LEU A 54 2.89 0.96 -5.62
N ASP A 55 4.06 1.54 -5.35
CA ASP A 55 4.83 2.32 -6.33
C ASP A 55 5.36 1.44 -7.48
N ALA A 56 5.76 0.20 -7.14
CA ALA A 56 6.25 -0.75 -8.13
C ALA A 56 5.14 -1.16 -9.10
N VAL A 57 3.94 -1.46 -8.59
CA VAL A 57 2.75 -1.76 -9.39
C VAL A 57 2.35 -0.55 -10.23
N ALA A 58 2.32 0.66 -9.64
CA ALA A 58 1.99 1.89 -10.37
C ALA A 58 2.97 2.13 -11.52
N SER A 59 4.28 1.99 -11.24
CA SER A 59 5.31 2.14 -12.29
C SER A 59 5.19 1.08 -13.39
N TYR A 60 4.89 -0.17 -13.04
CA TYR A 60 4.61 -1.21 -14.02
C TYR A 60 3.40 -0.83 -14.89
N PHE A 61 2.29 -0.44 -14.27
CA PHE A 61 1.06 -0.06 -14.96
C PHE A 61 1.30 1.07 -15.97
N HIS A 62 1.95 2.15 -15.55
CA HIS A 62 2.20 3.31 -16.42
C HIS A 62 3.28 3.08 -17.50
N HIS A 63 4.23 2.16 -17.30
CA HIS A 63 5.35 1.99 -18.21
C HIS A 63 5.36 0.70 -19.02
N ALA A 64 4.66 -0.35 -18.59
CA ALA A 64 4.68 -1.67 -19.22
C ALA A 64 3.31 -2.17 -19.71
N THR A 65 2.24 -1.37 -19.50
CA THR A 65 0.90 -1.63 -20.03
C THR A 65 0.42 -0.42 -20.83
N ASP A 66 -0.81 -0.48 -21.35
CA ASP A 66 -1.44 0.68 -22.01
C ASP A 66 -1.74 1.83 -20.99
N GLY A 67 -1.57 1.59 -19.71
CA GLY A 67 -1.79 2.57 -18.65
C GLY A 67 -3.18 3.20 -18.72
N LEU A 68 -3.20 4.53 -18.64
CA LEU A 68 -4.42 5.34 -18.77
C LEU A 68 -4.71 5.72 -20.24
N GLY A 69 -3.97 5.13 -21.17
CA GLY A 69 -4.11 5.36 -22.60
C GLY A 69 -3.20 6.47 -23.16
N PRO A 70 -3.04 6.53 -24.49
CA PRO A 70 -1.99 7.32 -25.16
C PRO A 70 -2.13 8.85 -24.98
N ALA A 71 -3.28 9.34 -24.55
CA ALA A 71 -3.48 10.76 -24.27
C ALA A 71 -2.83 11.19 -22.93
N LEU A 72 -2.65 10.25 -22.01
CA LEU A 72 -2.08 10.51 -20.68
C LEU A 72 -0.67 9.91 -20.53
N GLU A 73 -0.43 8.77 -21.13
CA GLU A 73 0.88 8.10 -21.11
C GLU A 73 1.81 8.68 -22.21
N THR A 74 2.20 9.95 -22.03
CA THR A 74 3.03 10.67 -23.01
C THR A 74 4.48 10.18 -23.06
N TYR A 75 4.93 9.42 -22.06
CA TYR A 75 6.24 8.77 -22.00
C TYR A 75 6.13 7.42 -21.29
N GLN A 76 6.58 6.37 -21.96
CA GLN A 76 6.66 5.03 -21.37
C GLN A 76 8.06 4.43 -21.58
N ASN A 77 8.52 3.68 -20.57
CA ASN A 77 9.74 2.88 -20.62
C ASN A 77 9.42 1.44 -20.24
N VAL A 78 9.12 0.62 -21.24
CA VAL A 78 8.67 -0.78 -21.04
C VAL A 78 9.70 -1.61 -20.27
N ALA A 79 11.00 -1.42 -20.52
CA ALA A 79 12.06 -2.15 -19.81
C ALA A 79 12.08 -1.77 -18.32
N TRP A 80 11.92 -0.50 -18.00
CA TRP A 80 11.78 -0.03 -16.62
C TRP A 80 10.51 -0.58 -15.95
N GLY A 81 9.37 -0.49 -16.63
CA GLY A 81 8.11 -1.03 -16.16
C GLY A 81 8.20 -2.52 -15.84
N ALA A 82 8.80 -3.32 -16.73
CA ALA A 82 9.01 -4.76 -16.50
C ALA A 82 9.84 -5.02 -15.22
N LYS A 83 10.89 -4.23 -14.98
CA LYS A 83 11.68 -4.31 -13.74
C LYS A 83 10.88 -3.95 -12.50
N GLN A 84 9.94 -3.01 -12.60
CA GLN A 84 9.04 -2.68 -11.49
C GLN A 84 8.03 -3.81 -11.23
N GLY A 85 7.55 -4.51 -12.25
CA GLY A 85 6.75 -5.73 -12.09
C GLY A 85 7.51 -6.83 -11.33
N GLU A 86 8.80 -7.07 -11.68
CA GLU A 86 9.67 -7.99 -10.91
C GLU A 86 9.82 -7.55 -9.43
N LYS A 87 9.97 -6.25 -9.20
CA LYS A 87 10.06 -5.68 -7.85
C LYS A 87 8.77 -5.88 -7.06
N ALA A 88 7.60 -5.71 -7.69
CA ALA A 88 6.31 -5.98 -7.05
C ALA A 88 6.22 -7.44 -6.61
N HIS A 89 6.62 -8.40 -7.45
CA HIS A 89 6.67 -9.81 -7.08
C HIS A 89 7.61 -10.09 -5.89
N GLN A 90 8.77 -9.45 -5.84
CA GLN A 90 9.67 -9.53 -4.68
C GLN A 90 8.99 -8.96 -3.41
N GLY A 91 8.22 -7.88 -3.55
CA GLY A 91 7.39 -7.32 -2.50
C GLY A 91 6.35 -8.32 -1.99
N PHE A 92 5.66 -9.03 -2.88
CA PHE A 92 4.70 -10.07 -2.48
C PHE A 92 5.36 -11.18 -1.67
N VAL A 93 6.52 -11.69 -2.11
CA VAL A 93 7.30 -12.70 -1.38
C VAL A 93 7.72 -12.18 0.00
N TYR A 94 8.22 -10.95 0.07
CA TYR A 94 8.61 -10.31 1.33
C TYR A 94 7.44 -10.25 2.31
N PHE A 95 6.27 -9.73 1.88
CA PHE A 95 5.11 -9.61 2.76
C PHE A 95 4.48 -10.96 3.09
N ASN A 96 4.54 -11.95 2.21
CA ASN A 96 4.16 -13.31 2.57
C ASN A 96 5.00 -13.86 3.73
N THR A 97 6.31 -13.59 3.74
CA THR A 97 7.20 -13.99 4.84
C THR A 97 6.90 -13.24 6.13
N VAL A 98 6.61 -11.94 6.06
CA VAL A 98 6.20 -11.14 7.23
C VAL A 98 4.92 -11.72 7.83
N LEU A 99 3.91 -11.95 7.01
CA LEU A 99 2.59 -12.43 7.41
C LEU A 99 2.53 -13.92 7.81
N ALA A 100 3.59 -14.67 7.56
CA ALA A 100 3.78 -16.01 8.14
C ALA A 100 4.06 -15.96 9.65
N ASN A 101 4.53 -14.81 10.17
CA ASN A 101 5.00 -14.65 11.55
C ASN A 101 4.24 -13.58 12.33
N SER A 102 3.27 -12.89 11.73
CA SER A 102 2.47 -11.84 12.36
C SER A 102 1.08 -11.76 11.75
N ALA A 103 0.11 -11.33 12.56
CA ALA A 103 -1.29 -11.25 12.14
C ALA A 103 -1.55 -10.15 11.10
N TYR A 104 -0.70 -9.10 11.10
CA TYR A 104 -0.77 -7.94 10.22
C TYR A 104 0.64 -7.46 9.83
N VAL A 105 0.72 -6.51 8.90
CA VAL A 105 1.97 -6.05 8.27
C VAL A 105 2.99 -5.50 9.28
N ALA A 106 2.53 -4.80 10.31
CA ALA A 106 3.40 -4.20 11.33
C ALA A 106 3.35 -4.91 12.69
N GLY A 107 2.73 -6.10 12.78
CA GLY A 107 2.62 -6.88 14.02
C GLY A 107 1.23 -7.46 14.24
N GLU A 108 0.71 -7.34 15.47
CA GLU A 108 -0.53 -8.01 15.88
C GLU A 108 -1.80 -7.20 15.60
N GLN A 109 -1.66 -5.92 15.23
CA GLN A 109 -2.78 -5.02 15.01
C GLN A 109 -2.81 -4.47 13.59
N PHE A 110 -4.02 -4.22 13.09
CA PHE A 110 -4.24 -3.57 11.80
C PHE A 110 -3.83 -2.10 11.88
N THR A 111 -3.02 -1.66 10.92
CA THR A 111 -2.41 -0.32 10.88
C THR A 111 -2.47 0.28 9.48
N VAL A 112 -1.96 1.51 9.31
CA VAL A 112 -1.81 2.16 8.00
C VAL A 112 -0.90 1.37 7.06
N ALA A 113 0.03 0.56 7.58
CA ALA A 113 0.87 -0.32 6.76
C ALA A 113 0.03 -1.38 6.03
N ASP A 114 -1.02 -1.90 6.68
CA ASP A 114 -1.97 -2.84 6.08
C ASP A 114 -2.82 -2.17 5.00
N ILE A 115 -3.25 -0.93 5.23
CA ILE A 115 -4.01 -0.15 4.24
C ILE A 115 -3.17 0.02 2.98
N THR A 116 -1.91 0.42 3.12
CA THR A 116 -1.00 0.65 1.99
C THR A 116 -0.71 -0.64 1.22
N LEU A 117 -0.43 -1.75 1.92
CA LEU A 117 -0.22 -3.03 1.26
C LEU A 117 -1.48 -3.50 0.54
N TYR A 118 -2.64 -3.41 1.19
CA TYR A 118 -3.91 -3.82 0.58
C TYR A 118 -4.23 -3.03 -0.69
N ALA A 119 -4.04 -1.70 -0.65
CA ALA A 119 -4.21 -0.84 -1.83
C ALA A 119 -3.27 -1.27 -2.98
N GLY A 120 -2.03 -1.58 -2.68
CA GLY A 120 -1.06 -2.07 -3.65
C GLY A 120 -1.46 -3.41 -4.28
N LEU A 121 -2.03 -4.35 -3.49
CA LEU A 121 -2.51 -5.64 -4.03
C LEU A 121 -3.79 -5.50 -4.86
N VAL A 122 -4.70 -4.59 -4.49
CA VAL A 122 -5.88 -4.27 -5.30
C VAL A 122 -5.43 -3.66 -6.63
N PHE A 123 -4.47 -2.74 -6.60
CA PHE A 123 -3.91 -2.16 -7.82
C PHE A 123 -3.15 -3.20 -8.66
N ALA A 124 -2.45 -4.15 -8.06
CA ALA A 124 -1.82 -5.25 -8.77
C ALA A 124 -2.84 -6.06 -9.57
N GLY A 125 -4.00 -6.38 -8.98
CA GLY A 125 -5.11 -7.03 -9.67
C GLY A 125 -5.63 -6.20 -10.86
N PHE A 126 -5.78 -4.89 -10.69
CA PHE A 126 -6.18 -3.99 -11.76
C PHE A 126 -5.12 -3.92 -12.89
N ALA A 127 -3.84 -3.88 -12.53
CA ALA A 127 -2.71 -3.90 -13.46
C ALA A 127 -2.43 -5.31 -14.05
N GLN A 128 -3.25 -6.31 -13.72
CA GLN A 128 -3.13 -7.70 -14.15
C GLN A 128 -1.82 -8.39 -13.71
N ILE A 129 -1.22 -7.94 -12.60
CA ILE A 129 -0.13 -8.64 -11.95
C ILE A 129 -0.71 -9.73 -11.04
N VAL A 130 -0.46 -10.98 -11.38
CA VAL A 130 -0.96 -12.13 -10.62
C VAL A 130 -0.14 -12.35 -9.36
N ILE A 131 -0.82 -12.48 -8.21
CA ILE A 131 -0.18 -12.91 -6.97
C ILE A 131 -0.03 -14.43 -7.04
N PRO A 132 1.21 -14.98 -6.93
CA PRO A 132 1.43 -16.43 -6.98
C PRO A 132 0.66 -17.18 -5.90
N SER A 133 0.01 -18.28 -6.27
CA SER A 133 -0.87 -19.06 -5.38
C SER A 133 -0.15 -19.68 -4.18
N GLU A 134 1.16 -19.90 -4.29
CA GLU A 134 2.02 -20.38 -3.21
C GLU A 134 2.24 -19.35 -2.09
N LEU A 135 1.93 -18.07 -2.30
CA LEU A 135 2.01 -17.02 -1.30
C LEU A 135 0.78 -17.02 -0.38
N SER A 136 0.52 -18.16 0.26
CA SER A 136 -0.70 -18.47 0.99
C SER A 136 -0.98 -17.52 2.17
N HIS A 137 0.06 -17.05 2.88
CA HIS A 137 -0.09 -16.12 4.00
C HIS A 137 -0.53 -14.74 3.53
N LEU A 138 0.03 -14.24 2.43
CA LEU A 138 -0.36 -12.98 1.81
C LEU A 138 -1.81 -13.03 1.33
N ILE A 139 -2.19 -14.13 0.65
CA ILE A 139 -3.55 -14.33 0.14
C ILE A 139 -4.57 -14.40 1.29
N ALA A 140 -4.28 -15.19 2.33
CA ALA A 140 -5.15 -15.31 3.50
C ALA A 140 -5.32 -13.97 4.23
N TRP A 141 -4.24 -13.21 4.38
CA TRP A 141 -4.28 -11.87 4.95
C TRP A 141 -5.12 -10.91 4.08
N GLN A 142 -4.94 -10.92 2.76
CA GLN A 142 -5.71 -10.09 1.83
C GLN A 142 -7.21 -10.37 1.95
N GLN A 143 -7.61 -11.66 2.01
CA GLN A 143 -8.99 -12.07 2.21
C GLN A 143 -9.55 -11.60 3.55
N LYS A 144 -8.77 -11.72 4.62
CA LYS A 144 -9.13 -11.24 5.97
C LYS A 144 -9.35 -9.71 5.96
N VAL A 145 -8.46 -8.95 5.34
CA VAL A 145 -8.56 -7.48 5.27
C VAL A 145 -9.74 -7.05 4.40
N ALA A 146 -10.01 -7.74 3.30
CA ALA A 146 -11.16 -7.48 2.42
C ALA A 146 -12.52 -7.58 3.13
N GLN A 147 -12.62 -8.36 4.23
CA GLN A 147 -13.85 -8.51 5.02
C GLN A 147 -14.08 -7.41 6.05
N ARG A 148 -13.15 -6.45 6.18
CA ARG A 148 -13.33 -5.33 7.13
C ARG A 148 -14.50 -4.45 6.67
N PRO A 149 -15.39 -4.00 7.60
CA PRO A 149 -16.55 -3.17 7.24
C PRO A 149 -16.21 -1.87 6.50
N SER A 150 -15.00 -1.35 6.70
CA SER A 150 -14.50 -0.16 5.99
C SER A 150 -14.06 -0.44 4.54
N ILE A 151 -13.94 -1.71 4.14
CA ILE A 151 -13.44 -2.15 2.83
C ILE A 151 -14.54 -2.93 2.08
N ALA A 152 -15.25 -3.82 2.78
CA ALA A 152 -16.35 -4.61 2.24
C ALA A 152 -17.59 -3.71 2.04
N LYS A 153 -17.76 -3.15 0.83
CA LYS A 153 -18.95 -2.42 0.43
C LYS A 153 -19.59 -3.07 -0.78
#